data_8efc39078092f9dad1b4c9dd1c8c497c
#
_entry.id   8efc39078092f9dad1b4c9dd1c8c497c
#
_cell.length_a   1.000
_cell.length_b   1.000
_cell.length_c   1.000
_cell.angle_alpha   90.00
_cell.angle_beta   90.00
_cell.angle_gamma   90.00
#
_symmetry.space_group_name_H-M   'P 1'
#
loop_
_entity.id
_entity.type
_entity.pdbx_description
1 polymer ?
#
loop_
_entity_poly.entity_id
_entity_poly.type
_entity_poly.pdbx_seq_one_letter_code
_entity_poly.pdbx_strand_id
1 'polypeptide(L)'
;MRAAWKELERKYAEYYRMQAEIASLAIWEDCISLENLSLVGGADQAFILENENEKIISAVVVLAYPSLEVVERAFAVLPVNFPYIPGLLAFREAPAIAEAFKRLRRKPEVLFVDGCGVNHPRFAGLATHVGVSLDVATIGVAKKLLCGRGEIPEKEGEATEIRFKGRVVGFFLKSKRGCRPIIVAPGHKISLSTALELTKRCIRKHKLPEPTRIAHNYANEIKKRFKNGSNSDNRNSNDSRDDRDSSTASGSSQANLQRFRR
;
A
#
# COMPACT_ATOMS: atom_id res chain seq x y z
N MET A 1 14.73 17.49 -20.57
CA MET A 1 13.70 16.54 -20.12
C MET A 1 13.89 15.12 -20.67
N ARG A 2 13.94 14.89 -22.00
CA ARG A 2 14.08 13.52 -22.59
C ARG A 2 15.36 12.76 -22.18
N ALA A 3 16.50 13.44 -22.01
CA ALA A 3 17.76 12.79 -21.61
C ALA A 3 17.70 12.32 -20.14
N ALA A 4 17.18 13.12 -19.22
CA ALA A 4 17.01 12.75 -17.83
C ALA A 4 16.05 11.56 -17.64
N TRP A 5 14.98 11.46 -18.47
CA TRP A 5 14.08 10.31 -18.48
C TRP A 5 14.77 9.04 -18.95
N LYS A 6 15.59 9.09 -20.02
CA LYS A 6 16.35 7.94 -20.50
C LYS A 6 17.39 7.44 -19.50
N GLU A 7 18.03 8.35 -18.77
CA GLU A 7 18.97 8.00 -17.71
C GLU A 7 18.25 7.33 -16.52
N LEU A 8 17.09 7.86 -16.13
CA LEU A 8 16.25 7.26 -15.09
C LEU A 8 15.76 5.86 -15.52
N GLU A 9 15.30 5.72 -16.75
CA GLU A 9 14.90 4.42 -17.32
C GLU A 9 16.04 3.40 -17.29
N ARG A 10 17.25 3.79 -17.64
CA ARG A 10 18.42 2.91 -17.58
C ARG A 10 18.76 2.52 -16.15
N LYS A 11 18.73 3.49 -15.21
CA LYS A 11 19.04 3.28 -13.80
C LYS A 11 18.07 2.30 -13.12
N TYR A 12 16.79 2.32 -13.53
CA TYR A 12 15.74 1.50 -12.94
C TYR A 12 15.21 0.40 -13.89
N ALA A 13 15.95 0.06 -14.93
CA ALA A 13 15.53 -0.92 -15.93
C ALA A 13 15.19 -2.30 -15.33
N GLU A 14 15.91 -2.72 -14.29
CA GLU A 14 15.65 -3.97 -13.58
C GLU A 14 14.28 -3.94 -12.89
N TYR A 15 13.93 -2.87 -12.20
CA TYR A 15 12.64 -2.70 -11.53
C TYR A 15 11.48 -2.65 -12.54
N TYR A 16 11.69 -2.08 -13.71
CA TYR A 16 10.68 -2.11 -14.78
C TYR A 16 10.48 -3.52 -15.34
N ARG A 17 11.55 -4.33 -15.45
CA ARG A 17 11.43 -5.75 -15.80
C ARG A 17 10.69 -6.54 -14.75
N MET A 18 11.03 -6.38 -13.47
CA MET A 18 10.32 -7.02 -12.35
C MET A 18 8.83 -6.64 -12.34
N GLN A 19 8.47 -5.38 -12.64
CA GLN A 19 7.06 -5.00 -12.77
C GLN A 19 6.37 -5.69 -13.95
N ALA A 20 7.05 -5.88 -15.07
CA ALA A 20 6.50 -6.61 -16.20
C ALA A 20 6.27 -8.10 -15.86
N GLU A 21 7.17 -8.72 -15.13
CA GLU A 21 7.03 -10.08 -14.61
C GLU A 21 5.83 -10.18 -13.65
N ILE A 22 5.71 -9.27 -12.69
CA ILE A 22 4.58 -9.22 -11.76
C ILE A 22 3.26 -9.03 -12.53
N ALA A 23 3.23 -8.15 -13.53
CA ALA A 23 2.06 -7.95 -14.36
C ALA A 23 1.65 -9.20 -15.13
N SER A 24 2.62 -10.03 -15.57
CA SER A 24 2.36 -11.29 -16.27
C SER A 24 1.82 -12.40 -15.36
N LEU A 25 2.11 -12.32 -14.06
CA LEU A 25 1.63 -13.26 -13.03
C LEU A 25 0.28 -12.83 -12.42
N ALA A 26 -0.16 -11.61 -12.69
CA ALA A 26 -1.41 -11.09 -12.15
C ALA A 26 -2.63 -11.76 -12.80
N ILE A 27 -3.48 -12.37 -12.00
CA ILE A 27 -4.74 -13.02 -12.41
C ILE A 27 -5.86 -11.99 -12.23
N TRP A 28 -6.61 -11.69 -13.31
CA TRP A 28 -7.72 -10.73 -13.30
C TRP A 28 -9.08 -11.45 -13.34
N GLU A 29 -9.10 -12.65 -12.85
CA GLU A 29 -10.27 -13.53 -12.74
C GLU A 29 -10.52 -13.84 -11.27
N ASP A 30 -11.76 -14.21 -10.95
CA ASP A 30 -12.15 -14.53 -9.59
C ASP A 30 -11.61 -15.89 -9.16
N CYS A 31 -10.71 -15.89 -8.17
CA CYS A 31 -10.26 -17.06 -7.44
C CYS A 31 -10.91 -17.14 -6.05
N ILE A 32 -11.89 -16.26 -5.78
CA ILE A 32 -12.64 -16.19 -4.53
C ILE A 32 -14.15 -16.20 -4.84
N SER A 33 -14.97 -16.61 -3.88
CA SER A 33 -16.43 -16.50 -3.95
C SER A 33 -16.91 -15.46 -2.94
N LEU A 34 -17.69 -14.47 -3.38
CA LEU A 34 -18.29 -13.47 -2.48
C LEU A 34 -19.31 -14.09 -1.51
N GLU A 35 -19.92 -15.22 -1.86
CA GLU A 35 -20.90 -15.92 -1.02
C GLU A 35 -20.23 -16.60 0.18
N ASN A 36 -19.01 -17.09 -0.02
CA ASN A 36 -18.25 -17.80 1.00
C ASN A 36 -17.22 -16.89 1.71
N LEU A 37 -17.17 -15.61 1.34
CA LEU A 37 -16.22 -14.65 1.91
C LEU A 37 -16.51 -14.39 3.39
N SER A 38 -15.53 -14.59 4.24
CA SER A 38 -15.65 -14.42 5.70
C SER A 38 -14.76 -13.33 6.25
N LEU A 39 -13.60 -13.10 5.64
CA LEU A 39 -12.63 -12.11 6.10
C LEU A 39 -12.15 -11.21 4.94
N VAL A 40 -12.22 -9.92 5.14
CA VAL A 40 -11.60 -8.91 4.26
C VAL A 40 -10.53 -8.15 5.02
N GLY A 41 -9.46 -7.76 4.34
CA GLY A 41 -8.40 -6.97 4.94
C GLY A 41 -8.26 -5.59 4.32
N GLY A 42 -7.59 -4.69 5.02
CA GLY A 42 -7.16 -3.40 4.51
C GLY A 42 -5.70 -3.13 4.84
N ALA A 43 -4.96 -2.54 3.92
CA ALA A 43 -3.58 -2.12 4.11
C ALA A 43 -3.39 -0.65 3.73
N ASP A 44 -2.70 0.09 4.59
CA ASP A 44 -2.28 1.47 4.33
C ASP A 44 -0.95 1.77 5.02
N GLN A 45 -0.27 2.82 4.56
CA GLN A 45 1.07 3.18 4.99
C GLN A 45 1.13 4.60 5.54
N ALA A 46 2.04 4.80 6.48
CA ALA A 46 2.43 6.11 6.98
C ALA A 46 3.96 6.21 7.06
N PHE A 47 4.49 7.39 6.85
CA PHE A 47 5.94 7.62 6.91
C PHE A 47 6.28 8.46 8.13
N ILE A 48 7.41 8.13 8.77
CA ILE A 48 8.02 8.89 9.85
C ILE A 48 9.47 9.16 9.52
N LEU A 49 9.97 10.28 10.03
CA LEU A 49 11.39 10.62 10.01
C LEU A 49 11.92 10.48 11.44
N GLU A 50 12.95 9.66 11.63
CA GLU A 50 13.60 9.44 12.92
C GLU A 50 15.11 9.55 12.72
N ASN A 51 15.75 10.51 13.38
CA ASN A 51 17.19 10.78 13.26
C ASN A 51 17.64 10.86 11.78
N GLU A 52 16.93 11.65 10.97
CA GLU A 52 17.14 11.81 9.51
C GLU A 52 16.90 10.57 8.66
N ASN A 53 16.57 9.44 9.26
CA ASN A 53 16.24 8.22 8.55
C ASN A 53 14.72 8.09 8.37
N GLU A 54 14.29 7.93 7.12
CA GLU A 54 12.88 7.72 6.82
C GLU A 54 12.50 6.26 7.07
N LYS A 55 11.42 6.05 7.82
CA LYS A 55 10.82 4.73 8.06
C LYS A 55 9.40 4.72 7.54
N ILE A 56 8.98 3.56 7.05
CA ILE A 56 7.61 3.27 6.64
C ILE A 56 6.93 2.41 7.69
N ILE A 57 5.76 2.87 8.12
CA ILE A 57 4.81 2.10 8.92
C ILE A 57 3.79 1.52 7.96
N SER A 58 3.65 0.21 7.89
CA SER A 58 2.53 -0.43 7.21
C SER A 58 1.58 -1.03 8.23
N ALA A 59 0.31 -0.68 8.15
CA ALA A 59 -0.77 -1.20 8.96
C ALA A 59 -1.65 -2.12 8.11
N VAL A 60 -1.94 -3.30 8.63
CA VAL A 60 -2.90 -4.23 8.05
C VAL A 60 -3.97 -4.55 9.08
N VAL A 61 -5.23 -4.47 8.66
CA VAL A 61 -6.40 -4.81 9.49
C VAL A 61 -7.18 -5.92 8.84
N VAL A 62 -7.77 -6.80 9.65
CA VAL A 62 -8.67 -7.86 9.21
C VAL A 62 -10.04 -7.60 9.79
N LEU A 63 -11.06 -7.69 8.95
CA LEU A 63 -12.45 -7.45 9.29
C LEU A 63 -13.29 -8.69 8.96
N ALA A 64 -14.24 -9.01 9.84
CA ALA A 64 -15.27 -10.00 9.53
C ALA A 64 -16.17 -9.47 8.41
N TYR A 65 -16.49 -10.30 7.44
CA TYR A 65 -17.42 -9.95 6.38
C TYR A 65 -18.73 -10.75 6.54
N PRO A 66 -19.89 -10.14 6.39
CA PRO A 66 -20.16 -8.78 5.89
C PRO A 66 -20.27 -7.69 6.99
N SER A 67 -20.09 -8.01 8.27
CA SER A 67 -20.29 -7.05 9.38
C SER A 67 -19.28 -5.88 9.36
N LEU A 68 -18.09 -6.11 8.85
CA LEU A 68 -16.93 -5.21 8.83
C LEU A 68 -16.43 -4.83 10.23
N GLU A 69 -16.66 -5.71 11.21
CA GLU A 69 -16.08 -5.61 12.54
C GLU A 69 -14.62 -6.01 12.52
N VAL A 70 -13.79 -5.29 13.28
CA VAL A 70 -12.35 -5.56 13.33
C VAL A 70 -12.08 -6.83 14.10
N VAL A 71 -11.44 -7.79 13.43
CA VAL A 71 -11.04 -9.10 14.00
C VAL A 71 -9.60 -9.09 14.46
N GLU A 72 -8.70 -8.49 13.67
CA GLU A 72 -7.28 -8.47 13.96
C GLU A 72 -6.61 -7.25 13.35
N ARG A 73 -5.49 -6.82 13.95
CA ARG A 73 -4.65 -5.74 13.45
C ARG A 73 -3.18 -6.15 13.59
N ALA A 74 -2.40 -5.85 12.57
CA ALA A 74 -0.95 -5.99 12.61
C ALA A 74 -0.30 -4.77 11.97
N PHE A 75 0.95 -4.50 12.33
CA PHE A 75 1.75 -3.48 11.69
C PHE A 75 3.21 -3.90 11.61
N ALA A 76 3.94 -3.30 10.69
CA ALA A 76 5.38 -3.39 10.59
C ALA A 76 5.98 -1.99 10.42
N VAL A 77 7.20 -1.80 10.91
CA VAL A 77 7.98 -0.59 10.69
C VAL A 77 9.31 -1.01 10.09
N LEU A 78 9.60 -0.50 8.90
CA LEU A 78 10.82 -0.80 8.17
C LEU A 78 11.55 0.48 7.78
N PRO A 79 12.88 0.45 7.61
CA PRO A 79 13.61 1.54 6.98
C PRO A 79 13.17 1.67 5.52
N VAL A 80 13.15 2.90 5.01
CA VAL A 80 12.85 3.16 3.60
C VAL A 80 14.14 3.07 2.79
N ASN A 81 14.31 1.98 2.05
CA ASN A 81 15.52 1.71 1.27
C ASN A 81 15.36 2.02 -0.22
N PHE A 82 14.17 2.45 -0.66
CA PHE A 82 13.89 2.77 -2.05
C PHE A 82 13.37 4.20 -2.17
N PRO A 83 13.95 5.04 -3.07
CA PRO A 83 13.52 6.42 -3.23
C PRO A 83 12.12 6.52 -3.82
N TYR A 84 11.46 7.67 -3.61
CA TYR A 84 10.20 7.94 -4.27
C TYR A 84 10.39 8.15 -5.78
N ILE A 85 9.92 7.18 -6.57
CA ILE A 85 9.96 7.24 -8.04
C ILE A 85 8.56 6.99 -8.57
N PRO A 86 7.99 7.95 -9.32
CA PRO A 86 6.67 7.77 -9.92
C PRO A 86 6.59 6.48 -10.75
N GLY A 87 5.58 5.65 -10.45
CA GLY A 87 5.40 4.36 -11.10
C GLY A 87 6.28 3.21 -10.58
N LEU A 88 7.10 3.42 -9.54
CA LEU A 88 7.85 2.38 -8.83
C LEU A 88 7.53 2.32 -7.33
N LEU A 89 6.41 2.92 -6.93
CA LEU A 89 6.00 3.02 -5.52
C LEU A 89 5.93 1.67 -4.81
N ALA A 90 5.55 0.62 -5.53
CA ALA A 90 5.44 -0.72 -4.97
C ALA A 90 6.76 -1.24 -4.37
N PHE A 91 7.91 -0.92 -4.95
CA PHE A 91 9.22 -1.33 -4.41
C PHE A 91 9.56 -0.64 -3.08
N ARG A 92 8.96 0.51 -2.82
CA ARG A 92 9.11 1.26 -1.58
C ARG A 92 8.17 0.77 -0.48
N GLU A 93 6.94 0.37 -0.83
CA GLU A 93 5.85 0.15 0.11
C GLU A 93 5.46 -1.32 0.31
N ALA A 94 5.51 -2.15 -0.75
CA ALA A 94 5.10 -3.54 -0.67
C ALA A 94 5.88 -4.39 0.37
N PRO A 95 7.20 -4.20 0.59
CA PRO A 95 7.92 -4.96 1.61
C PRO A 95 7.35 -4.78 3.02
N ALA A 96 6.95 -3.55 3.38
CA ALA A 96 6.36 -3.26 4.69
C ALA A 96 4.94 -3.84 4.83
N ILE A 97 4.15 -3.83 3.73
CA ILE A 97 2.84 -4.50 3.71
C ILE A 97 3.01 -5.99 3.91
N ALA A 98 3.93 -6.62 3.18
CA ALA A 98 4.19 -8.04 3.29
C ALA A 98 4.63 -8.44 4.71
N GLU A 99 5.48 -7.65 5.34
CA GLU A 99 5.93 -7.90 6.70
C GLU A 99 4.78 -7.76 7.72
N ALA A 100 3.93 -6.73 7.59
CA ALA A 100 2.75 -6.56 8.43
C ALA A 100 1.73 -7.71 8.22
N PHE A 101 1.51 -8.11 6.97
CA PHE A 101 0.62 -9.21 6.60
C PHE A 101 1.09 -10.55 7.18
N LYS A 102 2.40 -10.84 7.18
CA LYS A 102 2.96 -12.07 7.77
C LYS A 102 2.64 -12.19 9.26
N ARG A 103 2.55 -11.09 9.99
CA ARG A 103 2.26 -11.05 11.45
C ARG A 103 0.81 -11.38 11.79
N LEU A 104 -0.11 -11.36 10.83
CA LEU A 104 -1.50 -11.75 11.05
C LEU A 104 -1.60 -13.26 11.35
N ARG A 105 -2.44 -13.62 12.31
CA ARG A 105 -2.84 -15.00 12.60
C ARG A 105 -3.97 -15.44 11.67
N ARG A 106 -4.90 -14.52 11.38
CA ARG A 106 -6.03 -14.73 10.47
C ARG A 106 -5.76 -13.98 9.17
N LYS A 107 -5.56 -14.70 8.08
CA LYS A 107 -5.33 -14.10 6.77
C LYS A 107 -6.66 -13.76 6.12
N PRO A 108 -6.84 -12.53 5.59
CA PRO A 108 -8.03 -12.21 4.83
C PRO A 108 -7.99 -12.88 3.46
N GLU A 109 -9.15 -13.27 2.93
CA GLU A 109 -9.28 -13.82 1.57
C GLU A 109 -9.09 -12.73 0.51
N VAL A 110 -9.46 -11.48 0.83
CA VAL A 110 -9.27 -10.31 -0.05
C VAL A 110 -8.62 -9.18 0.75
N LEU A 111 -7.56 -8.59 0.21
CA LEU A 111 -6.87 -7.45 0.81
C LEU A 111 -7.10 -6.18 -0.04
N PHE A 112 -7.74 -5.18 0.54
CA PHE A 112 -7.81 -3.83 0.00
C PHE A 112 -6.52 -3.07 0.31
N VAL A 113 -5.90 -2.48 -0.71
CA VAL A 113 -4.64 -1.73 -0.59
C VAL A 113 -4.88 -0.27 -0.99
N ASP A 114 -4.46 0.70 -0.16
CA ASP A 114 -4.47 2.13 -0.55
C ASP A 114 -3.38 2.34 -1.61
N GLY A 115 -3.76 2.20 -2.87
CA GLY A 115 -2.87 2.29 -4.03
C GLY A 115 -3.49 1.75 -5.30
N CYS A 116 -2.76 1.85 -6.40
CA CYS A 116 -3.21 1.35 -7.69
C CYS A 116 -3.12 -0.19 -7.74
N GLY A 117 -4.09 -0.81 -8.43
CA GLY A 117 -4.00 -2.18 -8.90
C GLY A 117 -3.43 -2.23 -10.33
N VAL A 118 -4.14 -2.91 -11.23
CA VAL A 118 -3.78 -3.01 -12.66
C VAL A 118 -3.93 -1.68 -13.42
N ASN A 119 -4.57 -0.67 -12.85
CA ASN A 119 -4.65 0.70 -13.35
C ASN A 119 -3.31 1.45 -13.21
N HIS A 120 -2.26 0.86 -13.73
CA HIS A 120 -0.87 1.31 -13.67
C HIS A 120 -0.23 1.28 -15.07
N PRO A 121 0.73 2.16 -15.43
CA PRO A 121 1.33 2.20 -16.76
C PRO A 121 1.89 0.86 -17.26
N ARG A 122 2.31 -0.02 -16.34
CA ARG A 122 2.80 -1.39 -16.58
C ARG A 122 1.90 -2.47 -15.97
N PHE A 123 0.65 -2.16 -15.65
CA PHE A 123 -0.34 -3.07 -15.04
C PHE A 123 0.10 -3.71 -13.71
N ALA A 124 1.11 -3.16 -13.06
CA ALA A 124 1.68 -3.62 -11.80
C ALA A 124 1.76 -2.49 -10.77
N GLY A 125 0.60 -2.03 -10.29
CA GLY A 125 0.51 -1.09 -9.17
C GLY A 125 0.77 -1.76 -7.82
N LEU A 126 0.68 -1.02 -6.73
CA LEU A 126 0.97 -1.52 -5.38
C LEU A 126 0.12 -2.74 -5.01
N ALA A 127 -1.20 -2.69 -5.27
CA ALA A 127 -2.08 -3.80 -4.95
C ALA A 127 -1.78 -5.04 -5.80
N THR A 128 -1.42 -4.88 -7.09
CA THR A 128 -1.00 -5.99 -7.95
C THR A 128 0.30 -6.61 -7.43
N HIS A 129 1.28 -5.80 -7.10
CA HIS A 129 2.56 -6.25 -6.57
C HIS A 129 2.39 -7.04 -5.26
N VAL A 130 1.62 -6.48 -4.32
CA VAL A 130 1.31 -7.14 -3.04
C VAL A 130 0.56 -8.45 -3.26
N GLY A 131 -0.47 -8.44 -4.13
CA GLY A 131 -1.29 -9.62 -4.39
C GLY A 131 -0.49 -10.78 -4.97
N VAL A 132 0.33 -10.53 -5.99
CA VAL A 132 1.21 -11.54 -6.59
C VAL A 132 2.27 -12.02 -5.58
N SER A 133 2.90 -11.11 -4.83
CA SER A 133 3.95 -11.48 -3.87
C SER A 133 3.44 -12.28 -2.68
N LEU A 134 2.19 -12.09 -2.25
CA LEU A 134 1.56 -12.78 -1.12
C LEU A 134 0.63 -13.92 -1.53
N ASP A 135 0.39 -14.06 -2.84
CA ASP A 135 -0.57 -15.00 -3.43
C ASP A 135 -2.00 -14.84 -2.86
N VAL A 136 -2.44 -13.60 -2.63
CA VAL A 136 -3.75 -13.25 -2.06
C VAL A 136 -4.55 -12.38 -3.03
N ALA A 137 -5.89 -12.52 -3.04
CA ALA A 137 -6.73 -11.63 -3.83
C ALA A 137 -6.60 -10.19 -3.32
N THR A 138 -6.39 -9.23 -4.25
CA THR A 138 -6.17 -7.82 -3.87
C THR A 138 -6.99 -6.86 -4.72
N ILE A 139 -7.45 -5.79 -4.07
CA ILE A 139 -8.13 -4.66 -4.68
C ILE A 139 -7.34 -3.38 -4.38
N GLY A 140 -6.96 -2.65 -5.42
CA GLY A 140 -6.39 -1.32 -5.28
C GLY A 140 -7.48 -0.26 -5.15
N VAL A 141 -7.38 0.58 -4.12
CA VAL A 141 -8.25 1.73 -3.90
C VAL A 141 -7.40 3.00 -3.88
N ALA A 142 -7.53 3.84 -4.91
CA ALA A 142 -6.73 5.04 -5.03
C ALA A 142 -7.59 6.31 -5.03
N LYS A 143 -6.99 7.43 -4.60
CA LYS A 143 -7.64 8.75 -4.53
C LYS A 143 -7.38 9.61 -5.76
N LYS A 144 -6.38 9.24 -6.57
CA LYS A 144 -5.95 9.95 -7.79
C LYS A 144 -5.68 8.95 -8.90
N LEU A 145 -6.06 9.32 -10.11
CA LEU A 145 -5.78 8.52 -11.31
C LEU A 145 -4.29 8.59 -11.63
N LEU A 146 -3.67 7.44 -11.83
CA LEU A 146 -2.27 7.32 -12.24
C LEU A 146 -2.15 7.21 -13.78
N CYS A 147 -3.02 6.42 -14.40
CA CYS A 147 -3.06 6.27 -15.86
C CYS A 147 -4.46 5.90 -16.34
N GLY A 148 -4.68 6.02 -17.63
CA GLY A 148 -5.98 5.77 -18.26
C GLY A 148 -6.85 7.01 -18.32
N ARG A 149 -8.08 6.82 -18.80
CA ARG A 149 -9.11 7.85 -18.95
C ARG A 149 -10.50 7.24 -18.84
N GLY A 150 -11.46 8.02 -18.40
CA GLY A 150 -12.87 7.65 -18.29
C GLY A 150 -13.68 8.84 -17.86
N GLU A 151 -14.98 8.74 -17.96
CA GLU A 151 -15.91 9.76 -17.48
C GLU A 151 -15.98 9.76 -15.96
N ILE A 152 -16.17 10.95 -15.38
CA ILE A 152 -16.29 11.07 -13.93
C ILE A 152 -17.76 10.87 -13.53
N PRO A 153 -18.09 9.89 -12.69
CA PRO A 153 -19.45 9.66 -12.26
C PRO A 153 -19.95 10.79 -11.36
N GLU A 154 -21.22 11.18 -11.52
CA GLU A 154 -21.81 12.31 -10.78
C GLU A 154 -22.63 11.84 -9.57
N LYS A 155 -23.38 10.75 -9.74
CA LYS A 155 -24.32 10.26 -8.72
C LYS A 155 -23.66 9.30 -7.74
N GLU A 156 -24.01 9.39 -6.47
CA GLU A 156 -23.56 8.44 -5.44
C GLU A 156 -23.97 7.01 -5.82
N GLY A 157 -23.02 6.07 -5.68
CA GLY A 157 -23.15 4.67 -6.12
C GLY A 157 -22.82 4.41 -7.58
N GLU A 158 -22.76 5.45 -8.41
CA GLU A 158 -22.41 5.33 -9.82
C GLU A 158 -20.92 4.99 -10.00
N ALA A 159 -20.65 4.13 -10.99
CA ALA A 159 -19.29 3.77 -11.38
C ALA A 159 -19.14 3.82 -12.90
N THR A 160 -18.02 4.34 -13.38
CA THR A 160 -17.67 4.45 -14.80
C THR A 160 -16.32 3.80 -15.06
N GLU A 161 -16.16 3.23 -16.24
CA GLU A 161 -14.93 2.52 -16.61
C GLU A 161 -13.73 3.45 -16.77
N ILE A 162 -12.57 2.97 -16.35
CA ILE A 162 -11.27 3.56 -16.67
C ILE A 162 -10.61 2.66 -17.71
N ARG A 163 -10.31 3.25 -18.89
CA ARG A 163 -9.68 2.54 -20.01
C ARG A 163 -8.23 2.97 -20.19
N PHE A 164 -7.35 2.02 -20.38
CA PHE A 164 -5.93 2.23 -20.66
C PHE A 164 -5.42 1.18 -21.64
N LYS A 165 -4.71 1.60 -22.70
CA LYS A 165 -4.18 0.71 -23.76
C LYS A 165 -5.25 -0.26 -24.31
N GLY A 166 -6.46 0.23 -24.56
CA GLY A 166 -7.56 -0.55 -25.11
C GLY A 166 -8.29 -1.49 -24.14
N ARG A 167 -7.88 -1.55 -22.86
CA ARG A 167 -8.47 -2.42 -21.83
C ARG A 167 -9.16 -1.60 -20.76
N VAL A 168 -10.21 -2.16 -20.14
CA VAL A 168 -10.74 -1.65 -18.87
C VAL A 168 -9.78 -2.07 -17.77
N VAL A 169 -9.31 -1.11 -16.98
CA VAL A 169 -8.32 -1.34 -15.93
C VAL A 169 -8.82 -0.98 -14.53
N GLY A 170 -10.06 -0.55 -14.41
CA GLY A 170 -10.69 -0.17 -13.15
C GLY A 170 -11.89 0.71 -13.37
N PHE A 171 -12.36 1.29 -12.27
CA PHE A 171 -13.53 2.15 -12.25
C PHE A 171 -13.27 3.42 -11.44
N PHE A 172 -13.86 4.54 -11.90
CA PHE A 172 -14.20 5.63 -11.01
C PHE A 172 -15.47 5.24 -10.25
N LEU A 173 -15.47 5.32 -8.94
CA LEU A 173 -16.63 5.07 -8.11
C LEU A 173 -16.97 6.32 -7.30
N LYS A 174 -18.16 6.88 -7.52
CA LYS A 174 -18.72 7.97 -6.73
C LYS A 174 -19.27 7.40 -5.41
N SER A 175 -18.39 7.12 -4.48
CA SER A 175 -18.72 6.43 -3.24
C SER A 175 -19.50 7.29 -2.25
N LYS A 176 -19.47 8.64 -2.40
CA LYS A 176 -20.19 9.57 -1.54
C LYS A 176 -20.49 10.89 -2.24
N ARG A 177 -21.68 11.42 -2.01
CA ARG A 177 -22.11 12.75 -2.47
C ARG A 177 -21.15 13.83 -1.95
N GLY A 178 -20.83 14.84 -2.77
CA GLY A 178 -19.93 15.94 -2.40
C GLY A 178 -18.43 15.58 -2.39
N CYS A 179 -18.07 14.30 -2.55
CA CYS A 179 -16.67 13.88 -2.62
C CYS A 179 -16.23 13.62 -4.08
N ARG A 180 -14.93 13.77 -4.37
CA ARG A 180 -14.35 13.25 -5.62
C ARG A 180 -14.48 11.73 -5.62
N PRO A 181 -14.68 11.07 -6.76
CA PRO A 181 -14.72 9.61 -6.83
C PRO A 181 -13.42 9.00 -6.32
N ILE A 182 -13.49 7.76 -5.88
CA ILE A 182 -12.34 6.89 -5.68
C ILE A 182 -12.11 6.07 -6.95
N ILE A 183 -10.91 5.52 -7.06
CA ILE A 183 -10.53 4.63 -8.16
C ILE A 183 -10.41 3.23 -7.59
N VAL A 184 -11.11 2.29 -8.20
CA VAL A 184 -11.13 0.87 -7.81
C VAL A 184 -10.58 0.05 -8.96
N ALA A 185 -9.59 -0.77 -8.69
CA ALA A 185 -9.01 -1.66 -9.69
C ALA A 185 -8.63 -2.99 -9.06
N PRO A 186 -8.78 -4.13 -9.76
CA PRO A 186 -8.25 -5.39 -9.28
C PRO A 186 -6.72 -5.31 -9.18
N GLY A 187 -6.15 -6.07 -8.26
CA GLY A 187 -4.71 -6.28 -8.17
C GLY A 187 -4.33 -7.68 -8.65
N HIS A 188 -4.88 -8.71 -8.02
CA HIS A 188 -4.58 -10.12 -8.26
C HIS A 188 -5.77 -10.98 -7.82
N LYS A 189 -6.02 -12.13 -8.48
CA LYS A 189 -7.03 -13.16 -8.13
C LYS A 189 -8.47 -12.65 -7.94
N ILE A 190 -8.82 -11.57 -8.59
CA ILE A 190 -10.15 -10.97 -8.54
C ILE A 190 -10.46 -10.26 -9.86
N SER A 191 -11.69 -10.38 -10.33
CA SER A 191 -12.16 -9.73 -11.55
C SER A 191 -12.47 -8.24 -11.32
N LEU A 192 -12.58 -7.48 -12.41
CA LEU A 192 -12.99 -6.06 -12.40
C LEU A 192 -14.37 -5.87 -11.73
N SER A 193 -15.34 -6.71 -12.11
CA SER A 193 -16.71 -6.66 -11.60
C SER A 193 -16.78 -6.96 -10.11
N THR A 194 -16.11 -8.02 -9.67
CA THR A 194 -16.10 -8.45 -8.27
C THR A 194 -15.33 -7.46 -7.39
N ALA A 195 -14.23 -6.88 -7.88
CA ALA A 195 -13.52 -5.83 -7.17
C ALA A 195 -14.39 -4.60 -6.94
N LEU A 196 -15.17 -4.15 -7.95
CA LEU A 196 -16.10 -3.05 -7.81
C LEU A 196 -17.23 -3.38 -6.84
N GLU A 197 -17.85 -4.55 -6.99
CA GLU A 197 -18.98 -4.99 -6.17
C GLU A 197 -18.59 -5.11 -4.70
N LEU A 198 -17.48 -5.80 -4.41
CA LEU A 198 -16.99 -5.95 -3.04
C LEU A 198 -16.60 -4.60 -2.43
N THR A 199 -16.02 -3.69 -3.23
CA THR A 199 -15.72 -2.34 -2.77
C THR A 199 -16.99 -1.60 -2.37
N LYS A 200 -18.05 -1.65 -3.18
CA LYS A 200 -19.36 -1.04 -2.87
C LYS A 200 -19.95 -1.60 -1.56
N ARG A 201 -19.89 -2.92 -1.38
CA ARG A 201 -20.37 -3.59 -0.16
C ARG A 201 -19.58 -3.22 1.09
N CYS A 202 -18.30 -2.84 0.95
CA CYS A 202 -17.45 -2.39 2.05
C CYS A 202 -17.54 -0.88 2.35
N ILE A 203 -18.27 -0.10 1.56
CA ILE A 203 -18.52 1.32 1.83
C ILE A 203 -19.67 1.45 2.86
N ARG A 204 -19.47 2.31 3.85
CA ARG A 204 -20.47 2.67 4.87
C ARG A 204 -20.67 4.20 4.87
N LYS A 205 -20.44 4.84 5.97
CA LYS A 205 -20.65 6.31 6.15
C LYS A 205 -19.57 7.17 5.50
N HIS A 206 -18.43 6.60 5.13
CA HIS A 206 -17.27 7.33 4.66
C HIS A 206 -17.03 7.15 3.15
N LYS A 207 -16.20 8.01 2.57
CA LYS A 207 -15.82 7.95 1.16
C LYS A 207 -15.02 6.68 0.82
N LEU A 208 -14.14 6.24 1.71
CA LEU A 208 -13.31 5.05 1.51
C LEU A 208 -14.04 3.81 2.03
N PRO A 209 -13.82 2.64 1.43
CA PRO A 209 -14.27 1.38 2.00
C PRO A 209 -13.63 1.15 3.37
N GLU A 210 -14.40 0.53 4.28
CA GLU A 210 -13.99 0.37 5.68
C GLU A 210 -12.62 -0.30 5.86
N PRO A 211 -12.23 -1.34 5.07
CA PRO A 211 -10.91 -1.93 5.24
C PRO A 211 -9.76 -0.93 5.07
N THR A 212 -9.75 -0.14 3.97
CA THR A 212 -8.69 0.87 3.76
C THR A 212 -8.81 2.02 4.76
N ARG A 213 -10.02 2.45 5.12
CA ARG A 213 -10.23 3.53 6.08
C ARG A 213 -9.70 3.17 7.46
N ILE A 214 -9.99 1.96 7.94
CA ILE A 214 -9.55 1.50 9.26
C ILE A 214 -8.03 1.28 9.27
N ALA A 215 -7.46 0.73 8.18
CA ALA A 215 -6.01 0.60 8.04
C ALA A 215 -5.30 1.96 8.07
N HIS A 216 -5.85 2.97 7.36
CA HIS A 216 -5.36 4.35 7.39
C HIS A 216 -5.35 4.94 8.81
N ASN A 217 -6.45 4.79 9.53
CA ASN A 217 -6.52 5.28 10.91
C ASN A 217 -5.50 4.58 11.81
N TYR A 218 -5.34 3.27 11.64
CA TYR A 218 -4.40 2.49 12.43
C TYR A 218 -2.94 2.85 12.11
N ALA A 219 -2.58 3.03 10.84
CA ALA A 219 -1.24 3.51 10.46
C ALA A 219 -0.92 4.88 11.11
N ASN A 220 -1.90 5.80 11.09
CA ASN A 220 -1.75 7.11 11.73
C ASN A 220 -1.70 7.04 13.27
N GLU A 221 -2.41 6.11 13.88
CA GLU A 221 -2.32 5.84 15.33
C GLU A 221 -0.90 5.40 15.70
N ILE A 222 -0.35 4.42 14.99
CA ILE A 222 1.02 3.96 15.20
C ILE A 222 2.03 5.11 14.98
N LYS A 223 1.87 5.89 13.90
CA LYS A 223 2.70 7.07 13.63
C LYS A 223 2.73 8.04 14.79
N LYS A 224 1.58 8.33 15.42
CA LYS A 224 1.49 9.21 16.59
C LYS A 224 2.25 8.64 17.79
N ARG A 225 2.16 7.33 18.04
CA ARG A 225 2.89 6.66 19.12
C ARG A 225 4.41 6.84 18.98
N PHE A 226 4.94 6.63 17.77
CA PHE A 226 6.36 6.85 17.49
C PHE A 226 6.81 8.29 17.70
N LYS A 227 6.00 9.29 17.25
CA LYS A 227 6.30 10.71 17.47
C LYS A 227 6.32 11.11 18.95
N ASN A 228 5.40 10.57 19.74
CA ASN A 228 5.31 10.88 21.17
C ASN A 228 6.43 10.21 21.97
N GLY A 229 6.84 8.97 21.60
CA GLY A 229 7.98 8.28 22.21
C GLY A 229 9.31 9.02 22.01
N SER A 230 9.55 9.51 20.80
CA SER A 230 10.77 10.29 20.49
C SER A 230 10.85 11.62 21.24
N ASN A 231 9.71 12.21 21.64
CA ASN A 231 9.67 13.46 22.43
C ASN A 231 9.90 13.24 23.93
N SER A 232 9.67 12.03 24.46
CA SER A 232 9.94 11.71 25.87
C SER A 232 11.42 11.48 26.12
N ASP A 233 12.14 10.86 25.18
CA ASP A 233 13.57 10.62 25.30
C ASP A 233 14.41 11.90 25.20
N ASN A 234 13.95 12.90 24.42
CA ASN A 234 14.61 14.20 24.33
C ASN A 234 14.41 15.10 25.57
N ARG A 235 13.41 14.84 26.40
CA ARG A 235 13.22 15.61 27.66
C ARG A 235 14.08 15.10 28.79
N ASN A 236 14.45 13.82 28.79
CA ASN A 236 15.32 13.22 29.82
C ASN A 236 16.83 13.44 29.54
N SER A 237 17.21 13.88 28.32
CA SER A 237 18.62 14.13 27.98
C SER A 237 19.10 15.55 28.24
N ASN A 238 18.22 16.47 28.67
CA ASN A 238 18.60 17.86 29.00
C ASN A 238 18.85 18.13 30.48
N ASP A 239 18.69 17.13 31.34
CA ASP A 239 18.85 17.30 32.81
C ASP A 239 20.16 16.68 33.39
N SER A 240 21.08 16.30 32.50
CA SER A 240 22.40 15.80 32.94
C SER A 240 23.52 16.36 32.05
N ARG A 241 23.79 17.66 32.17
CA ARG A 241 25.07 18.25 31.80
C ARG A 241 25.65 18.86 33.04
N ASP A 242 26.41 18.07 33.73
CA ASP A 242 27.66 18.56 34.38
C ASP A 242 28.62 17.37 34.49
N ASP A 243 29.88 17.70 34.12
CA ASP A 243 31.15 17.04 34.43
C ASP A 243 31.65 15.80 33.68
N ARG A 244 32.75 16.09 33.00
CA ARG A 244 34.03 15.37 32.83
C ARG A 244 34.29 14.48 31.62
N ASP A 245 35.19 15.07 30.82
CA ASP A 245 36.46 14.55 30.26
C ASP A 245 36.59 13.21 29.52
N SER A 246 37.11 13.44 28.31
CA SER A 246 38.19 12.71 27.58
C SER A 246 38.07 11.21 27.26
N SER A 247 38.20 10.91 26.02
CA SER A 247 39.25 10.18 25.29
C SER A 247 38.76 9.21 24.20
N THR A 248 39.23 9.47 22.99
CA THR A 248 39.73 8.57 21.92
C THR A 248 39.08 7.20 21.65
N ALA A 249 38.64 6.97 20.43
CA ALA A 249 39.29 6.12 19.43
C ALA A 249 38.34 5.60 18.33
N SER A 250 38.82 5.71 17.14
CA SER A 250 38.52 5.13 15.85
C SER A 250 38.02 3.67 15.82
N GLY A 251 37.17 3.36 14.82
CA GLY A 251 36.88 1.97 14.43
C GLY A 251 35.88 1.85 13.27
N SER A 252 36.42 1.77 12.06
CA SER A 252 35.75 1.37 10.83
C SER A 252 35.12 -0.02 10.91
N SER A 253 33.96 -0.21 10.27
CA SER A 253 33.68 -1.49 9.62
C SER A 253 32.57 -1.40 8.57
N GLN A 254 32.97 -1.59 7.33
CA GLN A 254 32.14 -2.07 6.23
C GLN A 254 31.77 -3.55 6.49
N ALA A 255 30.57 -3.94 6.13
CA ALA A 255 30.16 -5.21 5.52
C ALA A 255 28.71 -5.57 5.89
N ASN A 256 27.81 -5.63 4.91
CA ASN A 256 27.17 -6.87 4.49
C ASN A 256 25.98 -6.58 3.54
N LEU A 257 26.33 -6.57 2.28
CA LEU A 257 25.39 -6.77 1.16
C LEU A 257 25.54 -8.22 0.73
N GLN A 258 24.72 -9.12 1.25
CA GLN A 258 24.45 -10.43 0.62
C GLN A 258 23.43 -11.20 1.47
N ARG A 259 22.14 -11.15 1.05
CA ARG A 259 21.16 -12.23 1.30
C ARG A 259 19.80 -11.86 0.72
N PHE A 260 19.67 -12.03 -0.60
CA PHE A 260 18.37 -12.27 -1.24
C PHE A 260 18.64 -13.01 -2.58
N ARG A 261 19.00 -14.29 -2.44
CA ARG A 261 18.79 -15.32 -3.45
C ARG A 261 18.43 -16.60 -2.69
N ARG A 262 17.13 -16.85 -2.63
CA ARG A 262 16.48 -18.18 -2.75
C ARG A 262 14.98 -17.97 -2.64
#